data_4db00361cc4b17e074f3c3712edf5d61
#
_entry.id   4db00361cc4b17e074f3c3712edf5d61
#
_cell.length_a   1.000
_cell.length_b   1.000
_cell.length_c   1.000
_cell.angle_alpha   90.00
_cell.angle_beta   90.00
_cell.angle_gamma   90.00
#
_symmetry.space_group_name_H-M   'P 1'
#
loop_
_entity.id
_entity.type
_entity.pdbx_description
1 polymer ?
#
loop_
_entity_poly.entity_id
_entity_poly.type
_entity_poly.pdbx_seq_one_letter_code
_entity_poly.pdbx_strand_id
1 'polypeptide(L)'
;MGALDEANYCIWCHEQGKDSCSKGMIQKPKSPDEPRTFKRSELGALLAGCPLEERISEFHKLKTQGVAVGSLAMIVLDNPMCAGTGHRICNDCMKSCIYQKQEPVDIPQAETRTLKDVLALPWGFEIYSLLTRWNPLNLRRPVPKPASGRKVLVVGMGPAGYTLAHH
;
A
#
# COMPACT_ATOMS: atom_id res chain seq x y z
N MET A 1 16.94 9.22 -7.26
CA MET A 1 17.16 7.94 -6.54
C MET A 1 16.42 6.82 -7.26
N GLY A 2 17.00 5.60 -7.33
CA GLY A 2 16.27 4.44 -7.87
C GLY A 2 15.36 3.80 -6.82
N ALA A 3 14.40 2.98 -7.25
CA ALA A 3 13.44 2.38 -6.31
C ALA A 3 14.08 1.43 -5.26
N LEU A 4 15.26 0.90 -5.53
CA LEU A 4 16.03 0.13 -4.55
C LEU A 4 16.68 1.06 -3.53
N ASP A 5 17.15 2.24 -3.96
CA ASP A 5 17.71 3.25 -3.07
C ASP A 5 16.64 3.78 -2.13
N GLU A 6 15.42 4.00 -2.64
CA GLU A 6 14.25 4.38 -1.83
C GLU A 6 13.91 3.33 -0.77
N ALA A 7 13.96 2.05 -1.15
CA ALA A 7 13.72 0.96 -0.22
C ALA A 7 14.80 0.85 0.87
N ASN A 8 16.07 1.17 0.54
CA ASN A 8 17.19 1.22 1.49
C ASN A 8 17.15 2.49 2.35
N TYR A 9 16.63 3.60 1.82
CA TYR A 9 16.45 4.84 2.56
C TYR A 9 15.33 4.72 3.61
N CYS A 10 14.37 3.84 3.38
CA CYS A 10 13.33 3.50 4.35
C CYS A 10 13.93 2.86 5.61
N ILE A 11 13.55 3.37 6.80
CA ILE A 11 14.05 2.84 8.09
C ILE A 11 13.21 1.69 8.64
N TRP A 12 12.29 1.14 7.86
CA TRP A 12 11.42 0.01 8.19
C TRP A 12 10.71 0.20 9.54
N CYS A 13 9.88 1.23 9.60
CA CYS A 13 9.21 1.70 10.82
C CYS A 13 8.41 0.61 11.55
N HIS A 14 7.91 -0.42 10.84
CA HIS A 14 7.19 -1.53 11.46
C HIS A 14 8.03 -2.28 12.50
N GLU A 15 9.35 -2.39 12.31
CA GLU A 15 10.26 -3.01 13.27
C GLU A 15 10.45 -2.18 14.54
N GLN A 16 10.08 -0.91 14.50
CA GLN A 16 10.19 0.03 15.61
C GLN A 16 8.83 0.27 16.30
N GLY A 17 7.83 -0.54 15.99
CA GLY A 17 6.47 -0.37 16.51
C GLY A 17 5.78 0.91 16.02
N LYS A 18 6.24 1.48 14.90
CA LYS A 18 5.69 2.67 14.25
C LYS A 18 5.49 2.36 12.78
N ASP A 19 4.52 3.00 12.16
CA ASP A 19 4.24 2.79 10.74
C ASP A 19 3.40 3.95 10.21
N SER A 20 3.99 5.14 10.23
CA SER A 20 3.24 6.36 9.93
C SER A 20 2.86 6.51 8.47
N CYS A 21 3.64 5.96 7.53
CA CYS A 21 3.29 5.98 6.11
C CYS A 21 2.08 5.08 5.81
N SER A 22 1.93 3.96 6.53
CA SER A 22 0.77 3.08 6.46
C SER A 22 -0.41 3.63 7.29
N LYS A 23 -0.20 3.81 8.60
CA LYS A 23 -1.24 4.03 9.62
C LYS A 23 -1.42 5.49 10.04
N GLY A 24 -0.69 6.40 9.42
CA GLY A 24 -0.72 7.82 9.73
C GLY A 24 0.09 8.24 10.96
N MET A 25 0.27 9.54 11.09
CA MET A 25 0.90 10.16 12.25
C MET A 25 -0.15 10.46 13.32
N ILE A 26 -0.30 9.56 14.28
CA ILE A 26 -1.29 9.70 15.34
C ILE A 26 -0.89 10.83 16.29
N GLN A 27 -1.83 11.71 16.59
CA GLN A 27 -1.72 12.69 17.64
C GLN A 27 -1.98 12.02 18.99
N LYS A 28 -1.09 12.24 19.97
CA LYS A 28 -1.32 11.71 21.33
C LYS A 28 -2.58 12.36 21.89
N PRO A 29 -3.58 11.58 22.33
CA PRO A 29 -4.76 12.13 22.99
C PRO A 29 -4.36 12.83 24.28
N LYS A 30 -5.05 13.94 24.60
CA LYS A 30 -4.82 14.71 25.83
C LYS A 30 -5.52 14.07 27.04
N SER A 31 -6.56 13.27 26.79
CA SER A 31 -7.28 12.51 27.81
C SER A 31 -7.63 11.10 27.26
N PRO A 32 -7.89 10.11 28.14
CA PRO A 32 -8.26 8.75 27.74
C PRO A 32 -9.52 8.68 26.87
N ASP A 33 -10.44 9.62 27.03
CA ASP A 33 -11.74 9.68 26.35
C ASP A 33 -11.67 10.43 25.01
N GLU A 34 -10.52 11.04 24.69
CA GLU A 34 -10.35 11.78 23.45
C GLU A 34 -10.18 10.82 22.27
N PRO A 35 -10.94 10.98 21.17
CA PRO A 35 -10.81 10.13 20.00
C PRO A 35 -9.42 10.28 19.38
N ARG A 36 -8.88 9.17 18.86
CA ARG A 36 -7.61 9.19 18.13
C ARG A 36 -7.74 10.07 16.90
N THR A 37 -6.89 11.07 16.78
CA THR A 37 -6.81 11.97 15.64
C THR A 37 -5.44 11.89 15.00
N PHE A 38 -5.35 12.33 13.73
CA PHE A 38 -4.07 12.44 13.04
C PHE A 38 -3.50 13.85 13.17
N LYS A 39 -2.17 13.94 13.16
CA LYS A 39 -1.48 15.22 13.04
C LYS A 39 -1.81 15.88 11.71
N ARG A 40 -1.61 17.19 11.65
CA ARG A 40 -1.69 17.96 10.42
C ARG A 40 -0.30 18.46 10.02
N SER A 41 -0.08 18.57 8.71
CA SER A 41 1.11 19.24 8.17
C SER A 41 1.03 20.75 8.43
N GLU A 42 2.12 21.46 8.15
CA GLU A 42 2.18 22.93 8.25
C GLU A 42 1.15 23.63 7.34
N LEU A 43 0.79 22.99 6.22
CA LEU A 43 -0.25 23.45 5.29
C LEU A 43 -1.66 22.95 5.65
N GLY A 44 -1.85 22.35 6.83
CA GLY A 44 -3.15 21.89 7.33
C GLY A 44 -3.61 20.53 6.78
N ALA A 45 -2.85 19.88 5.90
CA ALA A 45 -3.21 18.54 5.38
C ALA A 45 -3.14 17.48 6.47
N LEU A 46 -4.12 16.58 6.48
CA LEU A 46 -4.18 15.48 7.44
C LEU A 46 -3.12 14.41 7.10
N LEU A 47 -2.35 14.00 8.09
CA LEU A 47 -1.28 13.01 7.95
C LEU A 47 -1.81 11.61 8.31
N ALA A 48 -2.82 11.14 7.55
CA ALA A 48 -3.57 9.93 7.84
C ALA A 48 -2.90 8.63 7.34
N GLY A 49 -1.82 8.74 6.55
CA GLY A 49 -1.16 7.56 5.98
C GLY A 49 -1.85 7.01 4.74
N CYS A 50 -1.51 5.78 4.40
CA CYS A 50 -2.09 5.09 3.26
C CYS A 50 -3.58 4.77 3.53
N PRO A 51 -4.51 5.11 2.63
CA PRO A 51 -5.93 4.76 2.81
C PRO A 51 -6.21 3.26 2.86
N LEU A 52 -5.31 2.45 2.30
CA LEU A 52 -5.38 0.98 2.31
C LEU A 52 -4.60 0.36 3.49
N GLU A 53 -3.93 1.17 4.29
CA GLU A 53 -3.00 0.72 5.33
C GLU A 53 -1.97 -0.28 4.80
N GLU A 54 -1.49 -0.08 3.57
CA GLU A 54 -0.49 -0.96 2.95
C GLU A 54 0.72 -1.18 3.84
N ARG A 55 1.25 -2.40 3.83
CA ARG A 55 2.46 -2.82 4.55
C ARG A 55 3.71 -2.31 3.86
N ILE A 56 3.86 -0.97 3.85
CA ILE A 56 4.84 -0.24 3.05
C ILE A 56 6.26 -0.58 3.48
N SER A 57 6.55 -0.51 4.75
CA SER A 57 7.90 -0.74 5.25
C SER A 57 8.31 -2.21 5.15
N GLU A 58 7.34 -3.13 5.21
CA GLU A 58 7.55 -4.56 5.01
C GLU A 58 7.91 -4.88 3.56
N PHE A 59 7.20 -4.34 2.57
CA PHE A 59 7.56 -4.59 1.18
C PHE A 59 8.90 -3.95 0.80
N HIS A 60 9.24 -2.79 1.37
CA HIS A 60 10.56 -2.19 1.20
C HIS A 60 11.66 -3.11 1.73
N LYS A 61 11.48 -3.68 2.92
CA LYS A 61 12.44 -4.62 3.49
C LYS A 61 12.65 -5.84 2.58
N LEU A 62 11.58 -6.45 2.11
CA LEU A 62 11.66 -7.58 1.17
C LEU A 62 12.34 -7.18 -0.14
N LYS A 63 12.10 -5.96 -0.62
CA LYS A 63 12.75 -5.44 -1.82
C LYS A 63 14.26 -5.31 -1.64
N THR A 64 14.73 -4.80 -0.50
CA THR A 64 16.18 -4.70 -0.21
C THR A 64 16.86 -6.05 -0.09
N GLN A 65 16.11 -7.07 0.29
CA GLN A 65 16.58 -8.46 0.36
C GLN A 65 16.56 -9.19 -0.99
N GLY A 66 16.14 -8.51 -2.07
CA GLY A 66 16.05 -9.11 -3.41
C GLY A 66 14.87 -10.07 -3.59
N VAL A 67 13.91 -10.11 -2.65
CA VAL A 67 12.75 -11.00 -2.69
C VAL A 67 11.61 -10.34 -3.48
N ALA A 68 11.78 -10.20 -4.79
CA ALA A 68 10.85 -9.44 -5.66
C ALA A 68 9.41 -9.95 -5.60
N VAL A 69 9.21 -11.26 -5.73
CA VAL A 69 7.85 -11.87 -5.67
C VAL A 69 7.23 -11.70 -4.29
N GLY A 70 8.01 -11.85 -3.21
CA GLY A 70 7.53 -11.63 -1.84
C GLY A 70 7.18 -10.17 -1.58
N SER A 71 7.98 -9.23 -2.10
CA SER A 71 7.70 -7.80 -2.01
C SER A 71 6.39 -7.45 -2.73
N LEU A 72 6.15 -7.99 -3.94
CA LEU A 72 4.88 -7.80 -4.64
C LEU A 72 3.71 -8.49 -3.91
N ALA A 73 3.91 -9.69 -3.37
CA ALA A 73 2.89 -10.37 -2.58
C ALA A 73 2.43 -9.52 -1.38
N MET A 74 3.37 -8.82 -0.74
CA MET A 74 3.06 -7.90 0.36
C MET A 74 2.22 -6.70 -0.11
N ILE A 75 2.57 -6.09 -1.25
CA ILE A 75 1.81 -4.99 -1.84
C ILE A 75 0.37 -5.43 -2.18
N VAL A 76 0.23 -6.50 -2.94
CA VAL A 76 -1.10 -6.93 -3.44
C VAL A 76 -1.98 -7.56 -2.38
N LEU A 77 -1.46 -7.81 -1.19
CA LEU A 77 -2.26 -8.23 -0.04
C LEU A 77 -3.26 -7.12 0.37
N ASP A 78 -2.82 -5.88 0.31
CA ASP A 78 -3.61 -4.70 0.70
C ASP A 78 -4.10 -3.93 -0.54
N ASN A 79 -3.33 -3.95 -1.64
CA ASN A 79 -3.64 -3.28 -2.91
C ASN A 79 -3.55 -4.24 -4.11
N PRO A 80 -4.54 -5.13 -4.29
CA PRO A 80 -4.53 -6.07 -5.42
C PRO A 80 -4.58 -5.39 -6.78
N MET A 81 -5.04 -4.13 -6.82
CA MET A 81 -5.13 -3.31 -8.03
C MET A 81 -3.92 -2.38 -8.23
N CYS A 82 -2.77 -2.67 -7.62
CA CYS A 82 -1.58 -1.82 -7.68
C CYS A 82 -1.13 -1.52 -9.13
N ALA A 83 -1.39 -2.38 -10.09
CA ALA A 83 -1.11 -2.11 -11.50
C ALA A 83 -1.87 -0.89 -12.05
N GLY A 84 -3.04 -0.57 -11.50
CA GLY A 84 -3.86 0.57 -11.89
C GLY A 84 -3.84 1.72 -10.88
N THR A 85 -3.49 1.45 -9.62
CA THR A 85 -3.58 2.43 -8.52
C THR A 85 -2.22 2.81 -7.94
N GLY A 86 -1.18 1.99 -8.09
CA GLY A 86 0.09 2.16 -7.41
C GLY A 86 0.80 3.46 -7.79
N HIS A 87 1.07 3.67 -9.04
CA HIS A 87 1.87 4.81 -9.47
C HIS A 87 1.06 6.11 -9.57
N ARG A 88 1.18 7.01 -8.57
CA ARG A 88 0.70 8.41 -8.61
C ARG A 88 -0.82 8.62 -8.58
N ILE A 89 -1.59 7.67 -8.11
CA ILE A 89 -3.00 7.95 -7.79
C ILE A 89 -3.09 8.87 -6.57
N CYS A 90 -2.29 8.60 -5.55
CA CYS A 90 -2.13 9.46 -4.37
C CYS A 90 -0.69 9.41 -3.87
N ASN A 91 -0.38 10.24 -2.88
CA ASN A 91 0.90 10.27 -2.17
C ASN A 91 0.72 10.47 -0.65
N ASP A 92 -0.41 10.01 -0.11
CA ASP A 92 -0.73 10.22 1.30
C ASP A 92 0.24 9.47 2.23
N CYS A 93 0.77 8.33 1.79
CA CYS A 93 1.86 7.62 2.45
C CYS A 93 3.13 8.48 2.55
N MET A 94 3.52 9.17 1.49
CA MET A 94 4.69 10.07 1.47
C MET A 94 4.48 11.25 2.42
N LYS A 95 3.29 11.86 2.42
CA LYS A 95 2.93 12.96 3.35
C LYS A 95 3.06 12.54 4.81
N SER A 96 2.82 11.27 5.10
CA SER A 96 2.89 10.70 6.45
C SER A 96 4.21 9.97 6.73
N CYS A 97 5.17 9.97 5.80
CA CYS A 97 6.49 9.43 6.03
C CYS A 97 7.18 10.19 7.17
N ILE A 98 7.99 9.49 7.97
CA ILE A 98 8.78 10.12 9.04
C ILE A 98 9.71 11.21 8.48
N TYR A 99 10.15 11.05 7.25
CA TYR A 99 11.01 12.00 6.53
C TYR A 99 10.23 13.08 5.75
N GLN A 100 8.91 13.20 5.95
CA GLN A 100 8.05 14.12 5.19
C GLN A 100 8.48 15.59 5.22
N LYS A 101 9.24 16.02 6.24
CA LYS A 101 9.77 17.40 6.36
C LYS A 101 11.08 17.61 5.58
N GLN A 102 11.80 16.56 5.27
CA GLN A 102 13.03 16.60 4.48
C GLN A 102 12.72 16.11 3.05
N GLU A 103 13.00 14.87 2.79
CA GLU A 103 12.69 14.18 1.55
C GLU A 103 12.02 12.85 1.88
N PRO A 104 10.70 12.74 1.70
CA PRO A 104 10.01 11.49 1.99
C PRO A 104 10.45 10.39 1.03
N VAL A 105 10.44 9.14 1.51
CA VAL A 105 10.65 7.98 0.64
C VAL A 105 9.62 8.00 -0.50
N ASP A 106 10.07 7.87 -1.76
CA ASP A 106 9.18 7.77 -2.93
C ASP A 106 8.55 6.37 -3.01
N ILE A 107 7.57 6.16 -2.15
CA ILE A 107 6.85 4.90 -1.99
C ILE A 107 6.14 4.48 -3.28
N PRO A 108 5.41 5.37 -4.00
CA PRO A 108 4.78 5.02 -5.27
C PRO A 108 5.78 4.55 -6.34
N GLN A 109 6.98 5.11 -6.38
CA GLN A 109 8.03 4.65 -7.29
C GLN A 109 8.51 3.24 -6.91
N ALA A 110 8.74 2.99 -5.62
CA ALA A 110 9.18 1.69 -5.13
C ALA A 110 8.11 0.61 -5.39
N GLU A 111 6.84 0.92 -5.16
CA GLU A 111 5.69 0.05 -5.44
C GLU A 111 5.61 -0.30 -6.93
N THR A 112 5.60 0.71 -7.79
CA THR A 112 5.53 0.52 -9.25
C THR A 112 6.72 -0.28 -9.78
N ARG A 113 7.92 -0.02 -9.27
CA ARG A 113 9.10 -0.75 -9.70
C ARG A 113 9.05 -2.21 -9.23
N THR A 114 8.56 -2.48 -8.04
CA THR A 114 8.37 -3.84 -7.53
C THR A 114 7.42 -4.64 -8.43
N LEU A 115 6.31 -4.04 -8.85
CA LEU A 115 5.41 -4.65 -9.83
C LEU A 115 6.14 -4.94 -11.16
N LYS A 116 6.87 -3.96 -11.70
CA LYS A 116 7.60 -4.11 -12.97
C LYS A 116 8.69 -5.19 -12.88
N ASP A 117 9.37 -5.29 -11.77
CA ASP A 117 10.41 -6.32 -11.55
C ASP A 117 9.81 -7.73 -11.65
N VAL A 118 8.62 -7.94 -11.09
CA VAL A 118 7.92 -9.23 -11.20
C VAL A 118 7.34 -9.45 -12.60
N LEU A 119 6.74 -8.43 -13.21
CA LEU A 119 6.21 -8.54 -14.56
C LEU A 119 7.28 -8.84 -15.62
N ALA A 120 8.54 -8.49 -15.35
CA ALA A 120 9.68 -8.82 -16.21
C ALA A 120 10.17 -10.28 -16.07
N LEU A 121 9.70 -11.01 -15.06
CA LEU A 121 10.02 -12.43 -14.90
C LEU A 121 9.24 -13.29 -15.91
N PRO A 122 9.76 -14.49 -16.28
CA PRO A 122 8.93 -15.49 -16.93
C PRO A 122 7.66 -15.72 -16.09
N TRP A 123 6.49 -15.75 -16.75
CA TRP A 123 5.18 -15.91 -16.09
C TRP A 123 4.84 -14.77 -15.10
N GLY A 124 5.43 -13.58 -15.29
CA GLY A 124 5.25 -12.45 -14.37
C GLY A 124 3.81 -12.00 -14.24
N PHE A 125 3.05 -12.00 -15.34
CA PHE A 125 1.62 -11.67 -15.34
C PHE A 125 0.81 -12.72 -14.57
N GLU A 126 1.09 -13.99 -14.77
CA GLU A 126 0.43 -15.10 -14.08
C GLU A 126 0.75 -15.07 -12.58
N ILE A 127 2.00 -14.77 -12.21
CA ILE A 127 2.41 -14.59 -10.82
C ILE A 127 1.60 -13.44 -10.19
N TYR A 128 1.54 -12.28 -10.83
CA TYR A 128 0.73 -11.15 -10.35
C TYR A 128 -0.75 -11.53 -10.21
N SER A 129 -1.33 -12.13 -11.27
CA SER A 129 -2.73 -12.56 -11.27
C SER A 129 -3.03 -13.59 -10.16
N LEU A 130 -2.10 -14.51 -9.92
CA LEU A 130 -2.22 -15.49 -8.84
C LEU A 130 -2.20 -14.79 -7.47
N LEU A 131 -1.25 -13.90 -7.24
CA LEU A 131 -1.10 -13.18 -5.96
C LEU A 131 -2.30 -12.29 -5.63
N THR A 132 -2.97 -11.71 -6.63
CA THR A 132 -4.18 -10.90 -6.40
C THR A 132 -5.39 -11.75 -5.97
N ARG A 133 -5.40 -13.04 -6.26
CA ARG A 133 -6.50 -13.97 -5.94
C ARG A 133 -6.15 -14.94 -4.81
N TRP A 134 -4.91 -15.40 -4.78
CA TRP A 134 -4.42 -16.50 -3.94
C TRP A 134 -3.12 -16.12 -3.25
N ASN A 135 -3.12 -14.97 -2.59
CA ASN A 135 -1.94 -14.52 -1.86
C ASN A 135 -1.67 -15.45 -0.67
N PRO A 136 -0.50 -16.12 -0.60
CA PRO A 136 -0.18 -17.02 0.50
C PRO A 136 -0.05 -16.31 1.84
N LEU A 137 0.16 -14.98 1.84
CA LEU A 137 0.22 -14.15 3.05
C LEU A 137 -1.17 -13.83 3.59
N ASN A 138 -2.24 -14.04 2.81
CA ASN A 138 -3.60 -13.81 3.26
C ASN A 138 -4.13 -15.03 4.04
N LEU A 139 -3.93 -15.02 5.34
CA LEU A 139 -4.38 -16.09 6.23
C LEU A 139 -5.91 -16.13 6.40
N ARG A 140 -6.60 -15.04 6.12
CA ARG A 140 -8.05 -14.91 6.21
C ARG A 140 -8.63 -14.62 4.83
N ARG A 141 -8.60 -15.62 3.97
CA ARG A 141 -9.14 -15.46 2.60
C ARG A 141 -10.61 -15.07 2.64
N PRO A 142 -11.00 -14.01 1.93
CA PRO A 142 -12.41 -13.75 1.71
C PRO A 142 -13.01 -14.90 0.88
N VAL A 143 -14.01 -15.54 1.41
CA VAL A 143 -14.78 -16.56 0.68
C VAL A 143 -15.93 -15.85 -0.01
N PRO A 144 -16.14 -16.06 -1.33
CA PRO A 144 -17.28 -15.48 -2.03
C PRO A 144 -18.60 -15.87 -1.34
N LYS A 145 -19.42 -14.88 -1.09
CA LYS A 145 -20.78 -15.14 -0.55
C LYS A 145 -21.65 -15.79 -1.63
N PRO A 146 -22.70 -16.55 -1.24
CA PRO A 146 -23.67 -17.03 -2.20
C PRO A 146 -24.24 -15.89 -3.05
N ALA A 147 -24.54 -16.18 -4.32
CA ALA A 147 -25.11 -15.18 -5.21
C ALA A 147 -26.40 -14.60 -4.64
N SER A 148 -26.47 -13.27 -4.53
CA SER A 148 -27.62 -12.56 -3.99
C SER A 148 -28.78 -12.44 -4.98
N GLY A 149 -28.59 -12.81 -6.25
CA GLY A 149 -29.52 -12.59 -7.35
C GLY A 149 -29.63 -11.11 -7.79
N ARG A 150 -28.94 -10.21 -7.12
CA ARG A 150 -28.96 -8.77 -7.46
C ARG A 150 -27.98 -8.48 -8.60
N LYS A 151 -28.36 -7.52 -9.45
CA LYS A 151 -27.48 -6.99 -10.50
C LYS A 151 -26.97 -5.63 -10.03
N VAL A 152 -25.67 -5.41 -10.17
CA VAL A 152 -25.00 -4.14 -9.83
C VAL A 152 -24.46 -3.53 -11.11
N LEU A 153 -24.79 -2.28 -11.37
CA LEU A 153 -24.24 -1.49 -12.46
C LEU A 153 -23.17 -0.55 -11.90
N VAL A 154 -21.96 -0.69 -12.36
CA VAL A 154 -20.86 0.23 -12.05
C VAL A 154 -20.69 1.20 -13.21
N VAL A 155 -20.95 2.49 -12.96
CA VAL A 155 -20.79 3.55 -13.97
C VAL A 155 -19.46 4.25 -13.74
N GLY A 156 -18.53 4.08 -14.69
CA GLY A 156 -17.19 4.68 -14.68
C GLY A 156 -16.07 3.64 -14.59
N MET A 157 -14.98 3.90 -15.32
CA MET A 157 -13.78 3.06 -15.41
C MET A 157 -12.58 3.67 -14.67
N GLY A 158 -12.84 4.58 -13.74
CA GLY A 158 -11.80 5.13 -12.86
C GLY A 158 -11.41 4.15 -11.74
N PRO A 159 -10.39 4.49 -10.90
CA PRO A 159 -9.90 3.61 -9.85
C PRO A 159 -11.00 3.07 -8.92
N ALA A 160 -11.94 3.91 -8.51
CA ALA A 160 -13.06 3.50 -7.67
C ALA A 160 -13.96 2.46 -8.37
N GLY A 161 -14.26 2.68 -9.66
CA GLY A 161 -15.15 1.80 -10.43
C GLY A 161 -14.57 0.41 -10.65
N TYR A 162 -13.34 0.31 -11.16
CA TYR A 162 -12.74 -1.00 -11.41
C TYR A 162 -12.35 -1.72 -10.12
N THR A 163 -11.97 -1.00 -9.04
CA THR A 163 -11.71 -1.64 -7.75
C THR A 163 -13.00 -2.22 -7.16
N LEU A 164 -14.10 -1.45 -7.18
CA LEU A 164 -15.40 -1.96 -6.74
C LEU A 164 -15.86 -3.18 -7.56
N ALA A 165 -15.64 -3.16 -8.88
CA ALA A 165 -16.01 -4.29 -9.74
C ALA A 165 -15.13 -5.52 -9.54
N HIS A 166 -13.90 -5.35 -9.03
CA HIS A 166 -13.00 -6.46 -8.72
C HIS A 166 -13.39 -7.18 -7.42
N HIS A 167 -13.79 -6.43 -6.40
CA HIS A 167 -14.18 -6.95 -5.08
C HIS A 167 -15.66 -7.37 -5.03
#